data_31c1da1377e80cf0e5184bdc75e315a9
#
_entry.id   31c1da1377e80cf0e5184bdc75e315a9
#
_cell.length_a   1.000
_cell.length_b   1.000
_cell.length_c   1.000
_cell.angle_alpha   90.00
_cell.angle_beta   90.00
_cell.angle_gamma   90.00
#
_symmetry.space_group_name_H-M   'P 1'
#
loop_
_entity.id
_entity.type
_entity.pdbx_description
1 polymer ?
#
loop_
_entity_poly.entity_id
_entity_poly.type
_entity_poly.pdbx_seq_one_letter_code
_entity_poly.pdbx_strand_id
1 'polypeptide(L)'
;MSDASKLDNILAALADPTRRAILLRLSRGDARVTDLAAPFAISLNSVSKHIRILERARLVERRRRGREHVLSRNNHALNEAAAWIETLQAKWHSRIDRLEKALDEEES
;
A
#
# COMPACT_ATOMS: atom_id res chain seq x y z
N MET A 1 -7.66 15.02 9.44
CA MET A 1 -8.14 14.13 8.37
C MET A 1 -8.91 12.97 8.96
N SER A 2 -9.99 12.57 8.32
CA SER A 2 -10.75 11.39 8.75
C SER A 2 -9.98 10.11 8.42
N ASP A 3 -10.28 9.03 9.11
CA ASP A 3 -9.67 7.72 8.83
C ASP A 3 -9.95 7.25 7.40
N ALA A 4 -11.13 7.60 6.85
CA ALA A 4 -11.48 7.31 5.47
C ALA A 4 -10.52 7.98 4.48
N SER A 5 -10.13 9.24 4.72
CA SER A 5 -9.16 9.95 3.87
C SER A 5 -7.77 9.31 3.92
N LYS A 6 -7.36 8.84 5.08
CA LYS A 6 -6.07 8.13 5.23
C LYS A 6 -6.09 6.83 4.43
N LEU A 7 -7.14 6.05 4.56
CA LEU A 7 -7.28 4.79 3.84
C LEU A 7 -7.33 5.02 2.33
N ASP A 8 -8.08 6.02 1.89
CA ASP A 8 -8.17 6.38 0.47
C ASP A 8 -6.81 6.73 -0.11
N ASN A 9 -6.00 7.49 0.63
CA ASN A 9 -4.65 7.85 0.21
C ASN A 9 -3.74 6.62 0.11
N ILE A 10 -3.84 5.71 1.06
CA ILE A 10 -3.08 4.46 1.03
C ILE A 10 -3.47 3.62 -0.19
N LEU A 11 -4.76 3.41 -0.41
CA LEU A 11 -5.24 2.60 -1.53
C LEU A 11 -4.91 3.24 -2.87
N ALA A 12 -5.03 4.56 -2.99
CA ALA A 12 -4.66 5.29 -4.20
C ALA A 12 -3.17 5.16 -4.50
N ALA A 13 -2.32 5.25 -3.47
CA ALA A 13 -0.88 5.08 -3.63
C ALA A 13 -0.54 3.67 -4.10
N LEU A 14 -1.26 2.66 -3.63
CA LEU A 14 -1.07 1.26 -4.01
C LEU A 14 -1.64 0.90 -5.38
N ALA A 15 -2.41 1.79 -5.99
CA ALA A 15 -3.06 1.53 -7.28
C ALA A 15 -2.11 1.57 -8.47
N ASP A 16 -0.89 2.08 -8.30
CA ASP A 16 0.10 2.21 -9.37
C ASP A 16 1.15 1.10 -9.30
N PRO A 17 1.47 0.42 -10.43
CA PRO A 17 2.43 -0.68 -10.41
C PRO A 17 3.86 -0.25 -10.07
N THR A 18 4.28 0.95 -10.47
CA THR A 18 5.62 1.47 -10.14
C THR A 18 5.74 1.69 -8.63
N ARG A 19 4.72 2.26 -8.00
CA ARG A 19 4.72 2.47 -6.56
C ARG A 19 4.72 1.15 -5.79
N ARG A 20 3.97 0.15 -6.26
CA ARG A 20 4.02 -1.18 -5.66
C ARG A 20 5.41 -1.82 -5.77
N ALA A 21 6.08 -1.64 -6.90
CA ALA A 21 7.43 -2.16 -7.11
C ALA A 21 8.45 -1.48 -6.16
N ILE A 22 8.30 -0.17 -5.94
CA ILE A 22 9.15 0.56 -4.99
C ILE A 22 8.98 0.01 -3.58
N LEU A 23 7.74 -0.18 -3.14
CA LEU A 23 7.45 -0.75 -1.82
C LEU A 23 8.00 -2.16 -1.68
N LEU A 24 7.88 -2.98 -2.71
CA LEU A 24 8.41 -4.33 -2.71
C LEU A 24 9.93 -4.32 -2.57
N ARG A 25 10.61 -3.41 -3.27
CA ARG A 25 12.07 -3.24 -3.14
C ARG A 25 12.45 -2.84 -1.71
N LEU A 26 11.69 -1.92 -1.10
CA LEU A 26 11.95 -1.46 0.27
C LEU A 26 11.66 -2.54 1.33
N SER A 27 10.93 -3.60 0.97
CA SER A 27 10.75 -4.73 1.88
C SER A 27 12.04 -5.50 2.14
N ARG A 28 13.04 -5.35 1.28
CA ARG A 28 14.36 -5.98 1.43
C ARG A 28 15.35 -5.11 2.18
N GLY A 29 14.99 -3.89 2.50
CA GLY A 29 15.84 -2.95 3.23
C GLY A 29 15.73 -1.54 2.69
N ASP A 30 16.27 -0.60 3.44
CA ASP A 30 16.27 0.82 3.07
C ASP A 30 17.05 1.03 1.77
N ALA A 31 16.71 2.07 1.04
CA ALA A 31 17.33 2.37 -0.24
C ALA A 31 17.34 3.88 -0.49
N ARG A 32 18.33 4.32 -1.26
CA ARG A 32 18.41 5.70 -1.74
C ARG A 32 17.44 5.89 -2.91
N VAL A 33 17.07 7.14 -3.16
CA VAL A 33 16.19 7.47 -4.31
C VAL A 33 16.79 6.94 -5.62
N THR A 34 18.10 7.09 -5.81
CA THR A 34 18.80 6.61 -7.00
C THR A 34 18.76 5.09 -7.13
N ASP A 35 18.83 4.36 -6.03
CA ASP A 35 18.72 2.89 -6.04
C ASP A 35 17.33 2.45 -6.47
N LEU A 36 16.30 3.19 -6.03
CA LEU A 36 14.91 2.89 -6.41
C LEU A 36 14.62 3.23 -7.86
N ALA A 37 15.27 4.24 -8.40
CA ALA A 37 15.08 4.65 -9.80
C ALA A 37 15.76 3.73 -10.80
N ALA A 38 16.87 3.10 -10.41
CA ALA A 38 17.74 2.34 -11.32
C ALA A 38 17.00 1.27 -12.16
N PRO A 39 16.08 0.46 -11.62
CA PRO A 39 15.42 -0.58 -12.40
C PRO A 39 14.30 -0.08 -13.32
N PHE A 40 13.93 1.20 -13.25
CA PHE A 40 12.81 1.73 -14.04
C PHE A 40 13.29 2.50 -15.26
N ALA A 41 12.58 2.35 -16.38
CA ALA A 41 12.86 3.09 -17.62
C ALA A 41 12.12 4.43 -17.63
N ILE A 42 12.11 5.13 -16.49
CA ILE A 42 11.48 6.44 -16.34
C ILE A 42 12.48 7.41 -15.68
N SER A 43 12.21 8.70 -15.80
CA SER A 43 13.11 9.72 -15.28
C SER A 43 13.17 9.70 -13.74
N LEU A 44 14.27 10.21 -13.20
CA LEU A 44 14.42 10.38 -11.74
C LEU A 44 13.31 11.29 -11.19
N ASN A 45 12.89 12.31 -11.94
CA ASN A 45 11.77 13.16 -11.57
C ASN A 45 10.47 12.38 -11.42
N SER A 46 10.19 11.45 -12.33
CA SER A 46 8.99 10.61 -12.25
C SER A 46 9.03 9.70 -11.04
N VAL A 47 10.18 9.08 -10.75
CA VAL A 47 10.36 8.25 -9.55
C VAL A 47 10.17 9.10 -8.30
N SER A 48 10.72 10.31 -8.25
CA SER A 48 10.57 11.22 -7.12
C SER A 48 9.11 11.59 -6.87
N LYS A 49 8.30 11.75 -7.92
CA LYS A 49 6.86 12.01 -7.79
C LYS A 49 6.13 10.82 -7.17
N HIS A 50 6.46 9.61 -7.62
CA HIS A 50 5.90 8.38 -7.03
C HIS A 50 6.25 8.27 -5.54
N ILE A 51 7.49 8.57 -5.20
CA ILE A 51 7.96 8.54 -3.80
C ILE A 51 7.18 9.55 -2.95
N ARG A 52 6.93 10.78 -3.45
CA ARG A 52 6.14 11.77 -2.72
C ARG A 52 4.72 11.30 -2.45
N ILE A 53 4.10 10.62 -3.39
CA ILE A 53 2.76 10.06 -3.20
C ILE A 53 2.80 9.00 -2.09
N LEU A 54 3.81 8.14 -2.09
CA LEU A 54 4.02 7.14 -1.04
C LEU A 54 4.27 7.78 0.33
N GLU A 55 5.05 8.85 0.37
CA GLU A 55 5.31 9.60 1.61
C GLU A 55 4.04 10.24 2.17
N ARG A 56 3.20 10.85 1.31
CA ARG A 56 1.93 11.45 1.73
C ARG A 56 0.97 10.42 2.29
N ALA A 57 1.00 9.22 1.75
CA ALA A 57 0.19 8.10 2.25
C ALA A 57 0.81 7.44 3.48
N ARG A 58 1.98 7.91 3.91
CA ARG A 58 2.74 7.36 5.04
C ARG A 58 3.16 5.91 4.87
N LEU A 59 3.30 5.48 3.63
CA LEU A 59 3.80 4.15 3.28
C LEU A 59 5.32 4.10 3.29
N VAL A 60 5.96 5.26 3.14
CA VAL A 60 7.41 5.42 3.07
C VAL A 60 7.81 6.60 3.94
N GLU A 61 8.93 6.47 4.62
CA GLU A 61 9.55 7.54 5.39
C GLU A 61 10.91 7.87 4.77
N ARG A 62 11.25 9.15 4.79
CA ARG A 62 12.51 9.66 4.27
C ARG A 62 13.39 10.11 5.41
N ARG A 63 14.64 9.64 5.41
CA ARG A 63 15.67 10.11 6.34
C ARG A 63 16.84 10.67 5.55
N ARG A 64 17.47 11.68 6.08
CA ARG A 64 18.69 12.22 5.50
C ARG A 64 19.91 11.61 6.17
N ARG A 65 20.82 11.07 5.34
CA ARG A 65 22.14 10.59 5.78
C ARG A 65 23.20 11.37 5.01
N GLY A 66 23.83 12.37 5.68
CA GLY A 66 24.74 13.25 4.98
C GLY A 66 24.04 14.00 3.87
N ARG A 67 24.47 13.81 2.63
CA ARG A 67 23.87 14.44 1.45
C ARG A 67 22.81 13.57 0.76
N GLU A 68 22.64 12.35 1.24
CA GLU A 68 21.72 11.40 0.61
C GLU A 68 20.40 11.31 1.34
N HIS A 69 19.34 11.06 0.58
CA HIS A 69 18.04 10.73 1.12
C HIS A 69 17.84 9.23 1.07
N VAL A 70 17.57 8.65 2.21
CA VAL A 70 17.35 7.21 2.39
C VAL A 70 15.88 6.99 2.72
N LEU A 71 15.25 6.07 2.00
CA LEU A 71 13.85 5.74 2.15
C LEU A 71 13.69 4.41 2.86
N SER A 72 12.70 4.33 3.73
CA SER A 72 12.32 3.11 4.42
C SER A 72 10.82 2.91 4.35
N ARG A 73 10.40 1.65 4.38
CA ARG A 73 8.99 1.28 4.38
C ARG A 73 8.38 1.48 5.76
N ASN A 74 7.21 2.08 5.82
CA ASN A 74 6.42 2.18 7.04
C ASN A 74 5.31 1.14 7.02
N ASN A 75 5.43 0.13 7.87
CA ASN A 75 4.48 -0.99 7.91
C ASN A 75 3.13 -0.61 8.52
N HIS A 76 3.06 0.47 9.31
CA HIS A 76 1.82 0.87 9.97
C HIS A 76 0.69 1.13 8.97
N ALA A 77 0.97 1.91 7.92
CA ALA A 77 -0.02 2.20 6.89
C ALA A 77 -0.43 0.95 6.11
N LEU A 78 0.53 0.08 5.78
CA LEU A 78 0.23 -1.20 5.12
C LEU A 78 -0.66 -2.08 6.00
N ASN A 79 -0.40 -2.11 7.29
CA ASN A 79 -1.20 -2.89 8.25
C ASN A 79 -2.63 -2.36 8.34
N GLU A 80 -2.82 -1.04 8.27
CA GLU A 80 -4.17 -0.44 8.23
C GLU A 80 -4.95 -0.89 7.00
N ALA A 81 -4.30 -0.87 5.84
CA ALA A 81 -4.92 -1.33 4.59
C ALA A 81 -5.24 -2.83 4.65
N ALA A 82 -4.31 -3.63 5.16
CA ALA A 82 -4.51 -5.07 5.31
C ALA A 82 -5.68 -5.38 6.25
N ALA A 83 -5.78 -4.67 7.36
CA ALA A 83 -6.88 -4.84 8.32
C ALA A 83 -8.23 -4.50 7.68
N TRP A 84 -8.30 -3.45 6.87
CA TRP A 84 -9.51 -3.09 6.16
C TRP A 84 -9.92 -4.18 5.15
N ILE A 85 -8.95 -4.69 4.40
CA ILE A 85 -9.19 -5.76 3.42
C ILE A 85 -9.68 -7.02 4.13
N GLU A 86 -9.09 -7.39 5.25
CA GLU A 86 -9.53 -8.54 6.05
C GLU A 86 -10.96 -8.37 6.55
N THR A 87 -11.31 -7.17 7.00
CA THR A 87 -12.67 -6.84 7.43
C THR A 87 -13.66 -6.99 6.26
N LEU A 88 -13.29 -6.50 5.09
CA LEU A 88 -14.11 -6.63 3.89
C LEU A 88 -14.33 -8.09 3.52
N GLN A 89 -13.27 -8.90 3.55
CA GLN A 89 -13.34 -10.34 3.26
C GLN A 89 -14.22 -11.07 4.26
N ALA A 90 -14.09 -10.77 5.54
CA ALA A 90 -14.90 -11.40 6.60
C ALA A 90 -16.39 -11.10 6.40
N LYS A 91 -16.74 -9.85 6.08
CA LYS A 91 -18.13 -9.46 5.80
C LYS A 91 -18.66 -10.16 4.55
N TRP A 92 -17.84 -10.27 3.53
CA TRP A 92 -18.21 -10.95 2.29
C TRP A 92 -18.48 -12.44 2.52
N HIS A 93 -17.58 -13.13 3.22
CA HIS A 93 -17.74 -14.54 3.58
C HIS A 93 -18.98 -14.79 4.43
N SER A 94 -19.25 -13.91 5.40
CA SER A 94 -20.44 -14.00 6.23
C SER A 94 -21.73 -13.90 5.41
N ARG A 95 -21.76 -13.02 4.40
CA ARG A 95 -22.91 -12.90 3.49
C ARG A 95 -23.11 -14.15 2.65
N ILE A 96 -22.02 -14.71 2.13
CA ILE A 96 -22.05 -15.95 1.34
C ILE A 96 -22.58 -17.10 2.22
N ASP A 97 -22.08 -17.25 3.44
CA ASP A 97 -22.52 -18.28 4.36
C ASP A 97 -24.01 -18.18 4.67
N ARG A 98 -24.55 -16.96 4.85
CA ARG A 98 -25.98 -16.74 5.06
C ARG A 98 -26.82 -17.14 3.85
N LEU A 99 -26.32 -16.84 2.64
CA LEU A 99 -26.99 -17.22 1.41
C LEU A 99 -27.02 -18.73 1.24
N GLU A 100 -25.93 -19.41 1.50
CA GLU A 100 -25.85 -20.87 1.47
C GLU A 100 -26.83 -21.52 2.42
N LYS A 101 -26.88 -21.00 3.66
CA LYS A 101 -27.85 -21.47 4.67
C LYS A 101 -29.29 -21.29 4.21
N ALA A 102 -29.62 -20.13 3.66
CA ALA A 102 -30.95 -19.84 3.18
C ALA A 102 -31.34 -20.78 2.05
N LEU A 103 -30.42 -21.08 1.13
CA LEU A 103 -30.65 -22.01 0.03
C LEU A 103 -30.83 -23.45 0.55
N ASP A 104 -30.04 -23.88 1.51
CA ASP A 104 -30.16 -25.21 2.13
C ASP A 104 -31.50 -25.36 2.84
N GLU A 105 -31.98 -24.33 3.53
CA GLU A 105 -33.29 -24.33 4.21
C GLU A 105 -34.45 -24.41 3.21
N GLU A 106 -34.32 -23.82 2.04
CA GLU A 106 -35.35 -23.88 0.97
C GLU A 106 -35.40 -25.27 0.34
N GLU A 107 -34.30 -25.98 0.26
CA GLU A 107 -34.21 -27.31 -0.31
C GLU A 107 -34.70 -28.42 0.61
N SER A 108 -34.81 -28.13 1.86
CA SER A 108 -35.33 -29.08 2.86
C SER A 108 -36.83 -28.82 3.10
#